data_802c3cbba1c512991da845914fe94b01
#
_entry.id   802c3cbba1c512991da845914fe94b01
#
_cell.length_a   1.000
_cell.length_b   1.000
_cell.length_c   1.000
_cell.angle_alpha   90.00
_cell.angle_beta   90.00
_cell.angle_gamma   90.00
#
_symmetry.space_group_name_H-M   'P 1'
#
loop_
_entity.id
_entity.type
_entity.pdbx_description
1 polymer ?
#
loop_
_entity_poly.entity_id
_entity_poly.type
_entity_poly.pdbx_seq_one_letter_code
_entity_poly.pdbx_strand_id
1 'polypeptide(L)'
;MRDTKFRTRLFLCFLAVIVMTLVLPGLYVRKNIKEDGIDETVRNARREAVLIRMQMEAAPDGVHGLSSTFDRIGTELGIRITFIGADGTVLAESDSSRINLNDLDNHADRQEIGAALREGFGVSIRHSNTLDTDLVYAAIPFAAVGKLPDGFIRVAVPLKHVEERIAPEFLQPVPANGEEIVPRV
;
A
#
# COMPACT_ATOMS: atom_id res chain seq x y z
N MET A 1 -26.35 -39.44 -41.33
CA MET A 1 -25.50 -38.21 -41.40
C MET A 1 -26.13 -36.96 -40.76
N ARG A 2 -27.44 -36.87 -40.49
CA ARG A 2 -28.08 -35.69 -39.80
C ARG A 2 -27.84 -35.70 -38.28
N ASP A 3 -27.76 -36.84 -37.63
CA ASP A 3 -27.65 -36.98 -36.16
C ASP A 3 -26.29 -36.52 -35.59
N THR A 4 -25.22 -36.70 -36.33
CA THR A 4 -23.88 -36.22 -35.89
C THR A 4 -23.79 -34.71 -35.80
N LYS A 5 -24.36 -33.98 -36.76
CA LYS A 5 -24.40 -32.52 -36.74
C LYS A 5 -25.26 -31.97 -35.61
N PHE A 6 -26.34 -32.61 -35.27
CA PHE A 6 -27.19 -32.24 -34.13
C PHE A 6 -26.48 -32.48 -32.78
N ARG A 7 -25.86 -33.64 -32.59
CA ARG A 7 -25.08 -33.97 -31.38
C ARG A 7 -23.92 -33.00 -31.18
N THR A 8 -23.21 -32.67 -32.25
CA THR A 8 -22.09 -31.69 -32.16
C THR A 8 -22.58 -30.28 -31.77
N ARG A 9 -23.71 -29.81 -32.33
CA ARG A 9 -24.30 -28.54 -31.95
C ARG A 9 -24.73 -28.50 -30.48
N LEU A 10 -25.38 -29.59 -30.03
CA LEU A 10 -25.80 -29.72 -28.64
C LEU A 10 -24.59 -29.68 -27.70
N PHE A 11 -23.54 -30.47 -28.03
CA PHE A 11 -22.28 -30.45 -27.25
C PHE A 11 -21.65 -29.09 -27.19
N LEU A 12 -21.57 -28.35 -28.32
CA LEU A 12 -21.04 -27.00 -28.35
C LEU A 12 -21.86 -26.00 -27.51
N CYS A 13 -23.19 -26.13 -27.52
CA CYS A 13 -24.04 -25.31 -26.66
C CYS A 13 -23.77 -25.58 -25.16
N PHE A 14 -23.68 -26.84 -24.75
CA PHE A 14 -23.35 -27.18 -23.37
C PHE A 14 -21.95 -26.70 -22.98
N LEU A 15 -20.97 -26.88 -23.85
CA LEU A 15 -19.62 -26.38 -23.62
C LEU A 15 -19.60 -24.86 -23.46
N ALA A 16 -20.32 -24.13 -24.32
CA ALA A 16 -20.42 -22.67 -24.23
C ALA A 16 -21.06 -22.23 -22.91
N VAL A 17 -22.12 -22.91 -22.45
CA VAL A 17 -22.75 -22.62 -21.14
C VAL A 17 -21.78 -22.87 -20.01
N ILE A 18 -21.05 -24.01 -20.02
CA ILE A 18 -20.06 -24.33 -18.97
C ILE A 18 -18.96 -23.27 -18.94
N VAL A 19 -18.41 -22.91 -20.10
CA VAL A 19 -17.36 -21.88 -20.19
C VAL A 19 -17.90 -20.54 -19.66
N MET A 20 -19.10 -20.14 -20.05
CA MET A 20 -19.72 -18.90 -19.61
C MET A 20 -19.96 -18.88 -18.11
N THR A 21 -20.43 -19.98 -17.52
CA THR A 21 -20.70 -20.08 -16.07
C THR A 21 -19.43 -20.11 -15.22
N LEU A 22 -18.30 -20.54 -15.77
CA LEU A 22 -17.02 -20.55 -15.06
C LEU A 22 -16.22 -19.26 -15.25
N VAL A 23 -16.18 -18.75 -16.48
CA VAL A 23 -15.33 -17.58 -16.82
C VAL A 23 -15.92 -16.28 -16.30
N LEU A 24 -17.22 -16.04 -16.46
CA LEU A 24 -17.82 -14.75 -16.04
C LEU A 24 -17.73 -14.51 -14.53
N PRO A 25 -18.09 -15.48 -13.65
CA PRO A 25 -17.90 -15.29 -12.21
C PRO A 25 -16.42 -15.13 -11.85
N GLY A 26 -15.52 -15.89 -12.49
CA GLY A 26 -14.08 -15.77 -12.25
C GLY A 26 -13.54 -14.37 -12.54
N LEU A 27 -13.93 -13.77 -13.66
CA LEU A 27 -13.56 -12.40 -14.02
C LEU A 27 -14.17 -11.36 -13.07
N TYR A 28 -15.43 -11.57 -12.68
CA TYR A 28 -16.13 -10.69 -11.73
C TYR A 28 -15.48 -10.70 -10.35
N VAL A 29 -15.21 -11.89 -9.80
CA VAL A 29 -14.54 -12.07 -8.50
C VAL A 29 -13.14 -11.44 -8.53
N ARG A 30 -12.36 -11.68 -9.59
CA ARG A 30 -11.01 -11.10 -9.72
C ARG A 30 -11.02 -9.57 -9.71
N LYS A 31 -11.99 -8.94 -10.35
CA LYS A 31 -12.15 -7.48 -10.36
C LYS A 31 -12.47 -6.95 -8.96
N ASN A 32 -13.47 -7.54 -8.28
CA ASN A 32 -13.90 -7.08 -6.96
C ASN A 32 -12.80 -7.26 -5.90
N ILE A 33 -12.07 -8.38 -5.90
CA ILE A 33 -10.97 -8.61 -4.96
C ILE A 33 -9.89 -7.53 -5.10
N LYS A 34 -9.60 -7.08 -6.31
CA LYS A 34 -8.61 -6.02 -6.53
C LYS A 34 -9.09 -4.67 -5.99
N GLU A 35 -10.34 -4.30 -6.22
CA GLU A 35 -10.92 -3.04 -5.71
C GLU A 35 -11.00 -3.04 -4.18
N ASP A 36 -11.46 -4.12 -3.56
CA ASP A 36 -11.53 -4.28 -2.09
C ASP A 36 -10.14 -4.19 -1.43
N GLY A 37 -9.10 -4.74 -2.07
CA GLY A 37 -7.74 -4.69 -1.58
C GLY A 37 -7.14 -3.26 -1.58
N ILE A 38 -7.47 -2.46 -2.59
CA ILE A 38 -7.06 -1.05 -2.65
C ILE A 38 -7.72 -0.26 -1.52
N ASP A 39 -9.03 -0.40 -1.36
CA ASP A 39 -9.79 0.31 -0.32
C ASP A 39 -9.31 -0.05 1.09
N GLU A 40 -8.99 -1.30 1.33
CA GLU A 40 -8.41 -1.74 2.61
C GLU A 40 -7.04 -1.10 2.83
N THR A 41 -6.17 -1.09 1.82
CA THR A 41 -4.85 -0.48 1.90
C THR A 41 -4.95 1.02 2.18
N VAL A 42 -5.87 1.73 1.52
CA VAL A 42 -6.13 3.16 1.76
C VAL A 42 -6.60 3.40 3.20
N ARG A 43 -7.54 2.58 3.70
CA ARG A 43 -8.01 2.69 5.10
C ARG A 43 -6.89 2.43 6.10
N ASN A 44 -6.03 1.47 5.83
CA ASN A 44 -4.86 1.16 6.67
C ASN A 44 -3.88 2.33 6.66
N ALA A 45 -3.48 2.82 5.50
CA ALA A 45 -2.58 3.95 5.34
C ALA A 45 -3.09 5.20 6.08
N ARG A 46 -4.41 5.48 6.02
CA ARG A 46 -5.01 6.58 6.79
C ARG A 46 -4.87 6.37 8.30
N ARG A 47 -5.14 5.15 8.80
CA ARG A 47 -4.99 4.83 10.24
C ARG A 47 -3.56 4.97 10.71
N GLU A 48 -2.61 4.50 9.93
CA GLU A 48 -1.17 4.62 10.23
C GLU A 48 -0.75 6.08 10.27
N ALA A 49 -1.15 6.91 9.29
CA ALA A 49 -0.87 8.34 9.30
C ALA A 49 -1.42 9.03 10.56
N VAL A 50 -2.64 8.69 10.99
CA VAL A 50 -3.25 9.24 12.22
C VAL A 50 -2.47 8.80 13.47
N LEU A 51 -2.07 7.55 13.57
CA LEU A 51 -1.27 7.05 14.70
C LEU A 51 0.09 7.75 14.78
N ILE A 52 0.76 7.93 13.65
CA ILE A 52 2.03 8.66 13.57
C ILE A 52 1.83 10.11 14.01
N ARG A 53 0.75 10.77 13.56
CA ARG A 53 0.41 12.12 14.01
C ARG A 53 0.27 12.20 15.53
N MET A 54 -0.52 11.32 16.12
CA MET A 54 -0.72 11.27 17.58
C MET A 54 0.60 11.05 18.33
N GLN A 55 1.48 10.23 17.80
CA GLN A 55 2.80 10.00 18.38
C GLN A 55 3.70 11.25 18.30
N MET A 56 3.67 11.97 17.17
CA MET A 56 4.40 13.24 17.02
C MET A 56 3.86 14.33 17.96
N GLU A 57 2.55 14.42 18.13
CA GLU A 57 1.89 15.35 19.04
C GLU A 57 2.26 15.07 20.52
N ALA A 58 2.47 13.80 20.87
CA ALA A 58 2.82 13.38 22.23
C ALA A 58 4.31 13.60 22.60
N ALA A 59 5.20 13.71 21.59
CA ALA A 59 6.64 13.88 21.79
C ALA A 59 7.18 15.04 20.94
N PRO A 60 6.87 16.30 21.26
CA PRO A 60 7.13 17.46 20.42
C PRO A 60 8.58 17.99 20.51
N ASP A 61 9.58 17.10 20.62
CA ASP A 61 10.99 17.48 20.77
C ASP A 61 11.62 18.15 19.54
N GLY A 62 10.83 18.33 18.48
CA GLY A 62 11.21 18.96 17.22
C GLY A 62 11.59 17.94 16.13
N VAL A 63 12.00 18.47 14.98
CA VAL A 63 12.29 17.67 13.77
C VAL A 63 13.52 16.78 13.95
N HIS A 64 14.46 17.18 14.84
CA HIS A 64 15.67 16.43 15.12
C HIS A 64 15.31 15.09 15.76
N GLY A 65 15.67 13.98 15.10
CA GLY A 65 15.36 12.62 15.57
C GLY A 65 14.07 12.00 15.00
N LEU A 66 13.21 12.78 14.33
CA LEU A 66 12.02 12.21 13.68
C LEU A 66 12.40 11.16 12.63
N SER A 67 13.42 11.41 11.82
CA SER A 67 13.85 10.45 10.78
C SER A 67 14.24 9.10 11.40
N SER A 68 14.97 9.08 12.51
CA SER A 68 15.33 7.81 13.19
C SER A 68 14.09 7.09 13.77
N THR A 69 13.12 7.86 14.26
CA THR A 69 11.84 7.30 14.73
C THR A 69 11.04 6.74 13.55
N PHE A 70 10.98 7.47 12.45
CA PHE A 70 10.31 7.03 11.22
C PHE A 70 10.98 5.81 10.61
N ASP A 71 12.33 5.73 10.61
CA ASP A 71 13.08 4.56 10.15
C ASP A 71 12.68 3.31 10.92
N ARG A 72 12.58 3.41 12.24
CA ARG A 72 12.17 2.29 13.09
C ARG A 72 10.74 1.86 12.81
N ILE A 73 9.79 2.81 12.82
CA ILE A 73 8.37 2.52 12.57
C ILE A 73 8.18 2.01 11.14
N GLY A 74 8.82 2.66 10.16
CA GLY A 74 8.73 2.29 8.75
C GLY A 74 9.24 0.88 8.48
N THR A 75 10.34 0.50 9.12
CA THR A 75 10.90 -0.87 9.02
C THR A 75 9.95 -1.91 9.63
N GLU A 76 9.42 -1.66 10.82
CA GLU A 76 8.50 -2.59 11.50
C GLU A 76 7.18 -2.78 10.74
N LEU A 77 6.62 -1.70 10.17
CA LEU A 77 5.36 -1.74 9.47
C LEU A 77 5.49 -2.02 7.96
N GLY A 78 6.70 -1.98 7.41
CA GLY A 78 6.94 -2.11 5.97
C GLY A 78 6.36 -0.95 5.17
N ILE A 79 6.36 0.26 5.72
CA ILE A 79 5.82 1.48 5.12
C ILE A 79 6.89 2.57 5.05
N ARG A 80 6.68 3.55 4.19
CA ARG A 80 7.49 4.75 4.14
C ARG A 80 6.75 5.92 4.77
N ILE A 81 7.42 6.67 5.63
CA ILE A 81 6.85 7.79 6.38
C ILE A 81 7.61 9.05 6.03
N THR A 82 6.89 10.13 5.70
CA THR A 82 7.48 11.44 5.38
C THR A 82 6.76 12.53 6.16
N PHE A 83 7.49 13.44 6.81
CA PHE A 83 6.97 14.69 7.33
C PHE A 83 7.33 15.81 6.36
N ILE A 84 6.32 16.51 5.88
CA ILE A 84 6.42 17.52 4.83
C ILE A 84 5.96 18.85 5.44
N GLY A 85 6.76 19.89 5.35
CA GLY A 85 6.37 21.23 5.77
C GLY A 85 5.22 21.82 4.94
N ALA A 86 4.57 22.86 5.43
CA ALA A 86 3.48 23.53 4.73
C ALA A 86 3.89 24.08 3.35
N ASP A 87 5.18 24.35 3.16
CA ASP A 87 5.80 24.79 1.89
C ASP A 87 6.13 23.62 0.93
N GLY A 88 5.89 22.40 1.34
CA GLY A 88 6.19 21.18 0.57
C GLY A 88 7.61 20.64 0.76
N THR A 89 8.44 21.28 1.60
CA THR A 89 9.79 20.80 1.91
C THR A 89 9.73 19.54 2.76
N VAL A 90 10.54 18.53 2.45
CA VAL A 90 10.65 17.32 3.27
C VAL A 90 11.49 17.61 4.52
N LEU A 91 10.87 17.50 5.69
CA LEU A 91 11.49 17.79 6.98
C LEU A 91 12.05 16.53 7.66
N ALA A 92 11.39 15.39 7.47
CA ALA A 92 11.85 14.09 7.95
C ALA A 92 11.34 12.97 7.03
N GLU A 93 12.11 11.91 6.91
CA GLU A 93 11.81 10.77 6.03
C GLU A 93 12.30 9.49 6.69
N SER A 94 11.50 8.42 6.62
CA SER A 94 12.01 7.08 6.85
C SER A 94 12.94 6.68 5.70
N ASP A 95 13.88 5.77 5.93
CA ASP A 95 14.94 5.43 4.97
C ASP A 95 15.97 6.57 4.79
N SER A 96 16.08 7.42 5.81
CA SER A 96 16.99 8.58 5.82
C SER A 96 18.47 8.21 5.69
N SER A 97 18.82 6.96 6.01
CA SER A 97 20.18 6.43 5.82
C SER A 97 20.56 6.28 4.34
N ARG A 98 19.57 6.20 3.45
CA ARG A 98 19.76 6.00 2.00
C ARG A 98 19.46 7.25 1.18
N ILE A 99 18.76 8.23 1.77
CA ILE A 99 18.24 9.40 1.07
C ILE A 99 18.75 10.67 1.76
N ASN A 100 19.43 11.51 1.01
CA ASN A 100 19.75 12.86 1.49
C ASN A 100 18.50 13.74 1.34
N LEU A 101 17.97 14.25 2.45
CA LEU A 101 16.76 15.09 2.46
C LEU A 101 16.88 16.33 1.55
N ASN A 102 18.10 16.87 1.38
CA ASN A 102 18.34 18.03 0.53
C ASN A 102 18.22 17.73 -0.98
N ASP A 103 18.29 16.46 -1.37
CA ASP A 103 18.18 16.03 -2.76
C ASP A 103 16.75 15.65 -3.14
N LEU A 104 15.82 15.72 -2.18
CA LEU A 104 14.41 15.43 -2.43
C LEU A 104 13.71 16.63 -3.08
N ASP A 105 12.91 16.33 -4.11
CA ASP A 105 12.04 17.31 -4.73
C ASP A 105 11.05 17.92 -3.72
N ASN A 106 10.59 19.14 -3.99
CA ASN A 106 9.48 19.71 -3.25
C ASN A 106 8.20 18.90 -3.52
N HIS A 107 7.45 18.62 -2.47
CA HIS A 107 6.25 17.77 -2.52
C HIS A 107 4.93 18.56 -2.50
N ALA A 108 4.94 19.90 -2.58
CA ALA A 108 3.72 20.71 -2.55
C ALA A 108 2.72 20.34 -3.66
N ASP A 109 3.22 20.00 -4.85
CA ASP A 109 2.40 19.70 -6.02
C ASP A 109 1.88 18.25 -6.06
N ARG A 110 2.14 17.44 -5.02
CA ARG A 110 1.66 16.06 -4.97
C ARG A 110 0.15 16.01 -4.74
N GLN A 111 -0.55 15.17 -5.51
CA GLN A 111 -2.02 15.06 -5.48
C GLN A 111 -2.55 14.82 -4.07
N GLU A 112 -1.92 13.89 -3.33
CA GLU A 112 -2.29 13.56 -1.96
C GLU A 112 -2.12 14.73 -1.00
N ILE A 113 -1.10 15.59 -1.21
CA ILE A 113 -0.87 16.78 -0.38
C ILE A 113 -1.93 17.85 -0.68
N GLY A 114 -2.19 18.12 -1.96
CA GLY A 114 -3.25 19.05 -2.36
C GLY A 114 -4.63 18.63 -1.90
N ALA A 115 -4.95 17.33 -1.91
CA ALA A 115 -6.21 16.79 -1.38
C ALA A 115 -6.26 16.90 0.15
N ALA A 116 -5.17 16.55 0.86
CA ALA A 116 -5.08 16.67 2.31
C ALA A 116 -5.29 18.11 2.79
N LEU A 117 -4.76 19.09 2.06
CA LEU A 117 -4.95 20.51 2.38
C LEU A 117 -6.42 20.93 2.28
N ARG A 118 -7.15 20.45 1.27
CA ARG A 118 -8.56 20.86 1.05
C ARG A 118 -9.56 20.09 1.87
N GLU A 119 -9.32 18.80 2.07
CA GLU A 119 -10.29 17.82 2.55
C GLU A 119 -9.89 17.17 3.89
N GLY A 120 -8.70 17.50 4.40
CA GLY A 120 -8.17 16.91 5.64
C GLY A 120 -7.63 15.49 5.47
N PHE A 121 -7.71 14.92 4.26
CA PHE A 121 -7.14 13.64 3.89
C PHE A 121 -6.94 13.59 2.38
N GLY A 122 -5.79 13.15 1.94
CA GLY A 122 -5.49 12.96 0.53
C GLY A 122 -4.90 11.58 0.27
N VAL A 123 -5.20 11.03 -0.90
CA VAL A 123 -4.66 9.76 -1.36
C VAL A 123 -4.29 9.84 -2.83
N SER A 124 -3.20 9.17 -3.20
CA SER A 124 -2.85 8.90 -4.59
C SER A 124 -2.21 7.52 -4.72
N ILE A 125 -2.34 6.91 -5.89
CA ILE A 125 -1.73 5.62 -6.19
C ILE A 125 -0.79 5.84 -7.35
N ARG A 126 0.48 5.44 -7.18
CA ARG A 126 1.52 5.60 -8.20
C ARG A 126 2.46 4.41 -8.20
N HIS A 127 2.92 4.05 -9.39
CA HIS A 127 3.97 3.06 -9.54
C HIS A 127 5.31 3.61 -9.03
N SER A 128 5.99 2.81 -8.22
CA SER A 128 7.35 3.10 -7.74
C SER A 128 8.36 2.32 -8.57
N ASN A 129 9.12 3.01 -9.42
CA ASN A 129 10.17 2.40 -10.21
C ASN A 129 11.29 1.78 -9.36
N THR A 130 11.48 2.27 -8.13
CA THR A 130 12.52 1.77 -7.22
C THR A 130 12.13 0.44 -6.57
N LEU A 131 10.84 0.27 -6.27
CA LEU A 131 10.31 -0.93 -5.62
C LEU A 131 9.57 -1.86 -6.59
N ASP A 132 9.45 -1.45 -7.86
CA ASP A 132 8.71 -2.16 -8.93
C ASP A 132 7.31 -2.58 -8.46
N THR A 133 6.63 -1.70 -7.73
CA THR A 133 5.28 -1.94 -7.21
C THR A 133 4.48 -0.64 -7.13
N ASP A 134 3.16 -0.78 -7.15
CA ASP A 134 2.27 0.35 -6.90
C ASP A 134 2.26 0.69 -5.41
N LEU A 135 2.37 1.97 -5.09
CA LEU A 135 2.29 2.48 -3.74
C LEU A 135 1.02 3.32 -3.56
N VAL A 136 0.33 3.10 -2.45
CA VAL A 136 -0.71 3.99 -1.95
C VAL A 136 -0.03 5.06 -1.11
N TYR A 137 -0.11 6.31 -1.55
CA TYR A 137 0.32 7.47 -0.79
C TYR A 137 -0.89 8.08 -0.10
N ALA A 138 -0.86 8.16 1.21
CA ALA A 138 -1.90 8.78 2.02
C ALA A 138 -1.31 9.92 2.83
N ALA A 139 -1.96 11.09 2.83
CA ALA A 139 -1.51 12.28 3.54
C ALA A 139 -2.62 12.85 4.42
N ILE A 140 -2.23 13.35 5.59
CA ILE A 140 -3.09 14.11 6.51
C ILE A 140 -2.39 15.39 6.94
N PRO A 141 -3.12 16.49 7.24
CA PRO A 141 -2.54 17.70 7.78
C PRO A 141 -2.04 17.48 9.22
N PHE A 142 -0.98 18.17 9.55
CA PHE A 142 -0.39 18.25 10.89
C PHE A 142 -0.35 19.70 11.30
N ALA A 143 -0.97 20.05 12.44
CA ALA A 143 -0.89 21.38 13.02
C ALA A 143 0.38 21.52 13.86
N ALA A 144 0.98 22.72 13.89
CA ALA A 144 2.17 22.98 14.68
C ALA A 144 1.98 22.64 16.16
N VAL A 145 2.93 21.88 16.72
CA VAL A 145 2.95 21.49 18.14
C VAL A 145 4.37 21.59 18.67
N GLY A 146 4.57 22.37 19.74
CA GLY A 146 5.88 22.55 20.33
C GLY A 146 6.89 23.15 19.34
N LYS A 147 7.91 22.37 18.97
CA LYS A 147 8.93 22.74 17.98
C LYS A 147 8.66 22.20 16.57
N LEU A 148 7.57 21.46 16.39
CA LEU A 148 7.17 20.92 15.09
C LEU A 148 6.33 21.97 14.35
N PRO A 149 6.69 22.32 13.10
CA PRO A 149 5.93 23.26 12.29
C PRO A 149 4.65 22.64 11.75
N ASP A 150 3.78 23.48 11.18
CA ASP A 150 2.66 23.03 10.36
C ASP A 150 3.15 22.25 9.13
N GLY A 151 2.36 21.29 8.71
CA GLY A 151 2.73 20.49 7.55
C GLY A 151 1.79 19.32 7.29
N PHE A 152 2.35 18.24 6.74
CA PHE A 152 1.63 17.04 6.39
C PHE A 152 2.42 15.81 6.81
N ILE A 153 1.71 14.82 7.32
CA ILE A 153 2.25 13.46 7.50
C ILE A 153 1.78 12.65 6.30
N ARG A 154 2.72 12.11 5.56
CA ARG A 154 2.47 11.21 4.43
C ARG A 154 3.00 9.83 4.75
N VAL A 155 2.21 8.81 4.48
CA VAL A 155 2.63 7.40 4.47
C VAL A 155 2.52 6.84 3.06
N ALA A 156 3.47 5.98 2.69
CA ALA A 156 3.41 5.24 1.44
C ALA A 156 3.45 3.73 1.76
N VAL A 157 2.40 3.04 1.34
CA VAL A 157 2.17 1.62 1.62
C VAL A 157 2.20 0.84 0.32
N PRO A 158 3.01 -0.23 0.21
CA PRO A 158 2.99 -1.08 -0.97
C PRO A 158 1.60 -1.69 -1.17
N LEU A 159 1.08 -1.56 -2.39
CA LEU A 159 -0.15 -2.23 -2.78
C LEU A 159 0.21 -3.71 -3.06
N LYS A 160 0.23 -4.52 -2.01
CA LYS A 160 0.48 -5.95 -2.15
C LYS A 160 -0.64 -6.53 -2.99
N HIS A 161 -0.29 -7.06 -4.15
CA HIS A 161 -1.25 -7.80 -4.95
C HIS A 161 -1.79 -8.97 -4.12
N VAL A 162 -3.11 -9.15 -4.15
CA VAL A 162 -3.82 -10.23 -3.43
C VAL A 162 -3.26 -11.62 -3.79
N GLU A 163 -2.53 -11.73 -4.89
CA GLU A 163 -1.89 -12.96 -5.34
C GLU A 163 -0.85 -13.53 -4.34
N GLU A 164 -0.16 -12.68 -3.57
CA GLU A 164 0.75 -13.15 -2.52
C GLU A 164 0.03 -13.63 -1.25
N ARG A 165 -1.19 -13.15 -1.00
CA ARG A 165 -2.00 -13.61 0.14
C ARG A 165 -2.72 -14.93 -0.10
N ILE A 166 -2.84 -15.37 -1.35
CA ILE A 166 -3.52 -16.63 -1.75
C ILE A 166 -2.51 -17.75 -2.00
N ALA A 167 -1.20 -17.48 -1.99
CA ALA A 167 -0.24 -18.57 -1.93
C ALA A 167 -0.41 -19.25 -0.56
N PRO A 168 -1.14 -20.40 -0.47
CA PRO A 168 -1.28 -21.05 0.81
C PRO A 168 0.11 -21.45 1.26
N GLU A 169 0.39 -21.24 2.53
CA GLU A 169 1.63 -21.60 3.22
C GLU A 169 2.04 -23.08 2.96
N PHE A 170 1.12 -23.88 2.43
CA PHE A 170 1.27 -25.27 2.00
C PHE A 170 1.96 -25.47 0.65
N LEU A 171 2.22 -24.41 -0.14
CA LEU A 171 2.92 -24.50 -1.44
C LEU A 171 4.36 -24.00 -1.38
N GLN A 172 4.88 -23.65 -0.21
CA GLN A 172 6.31 -23.46 -0.08
C GLN A 172 7.00 -24.82 -0.26
N PRO A 173 7.93 -24.98 -1.22
CA PRO A 173 8.70 -26.20 -1.32
C PRO A 173 9.43 -26.39 0.00
N VAL A 174 9.18 -27.52 0.67
CA VAL A 174 9.91 -27.93 1.88
C VAL A 174 11.38 -27.82 1.55
N PRO A 175 12.18 -27.03 2.31
CA PRO A 175 13.61 -26.93 2.07
C PRO A 175 14.21 -28.32 2.16
N ALA A 176 14.96 -28.71 1.14
CA ALA A 176 15.57 -30.04 1.01
C ALA A 176 16.58 -30.40 2.11
N ASN A 177 16.81 -29.53 3.05
CA ASN A 177 17.75 -29.71 4.15
C ASN A 177 16.95 -29.75 5.45
N GLY A 178 16.49 -30.94 5.83
CA GLY A 178 15.88 -31.37 7.09
C GLY A 178 16.08 -30.53 8.38
N GLU A 179 15.97 -29.22 8.31
CA GLU A 179 15.96 -28.35 9.49
C GLU A 179 14.53 -28.25 10.04
N GLU A 180 14.35 -28.84 11.18
CA GLU A 180 13.15 -28.86 11.99
C GLU A 180 12.76 -27.42 12.39
N ILE A 181 11.59 -26.97 11.96
CA ILE A 181 11.06 -25.64 12.36
C ILE A 181 10.63 -25.73 13.82
N VAL A 182 11.45 -25.23 14.72
CA VAL A 182 11.09 -25.01 16.12
C VAL A 182 10.28 -23.72 16.21
N PRO A 183 9.01 -23.76 16.65
CA PRO A 183 8.22 -22.55 16.86
C PRO A 183 8.81 -21.74 18.01
N ARG A 184 9.19 -20.49 17.74
CA ARG A 184 9.54 -19.54 18.82
C ARG A 184 8.25 -19.09 19.50
N VAL A 185 8.18 -19.41 20.79
CA VAL A 185 7.19 -18.92 21.75
C VAL A 185 7.45 -17.43 22.06
#